data_7180433ff4ee01cecc1936be02e6edf4
#
_entry.id   7180433ff4ee01cecc1936be02e6edf4
#
_cell.length_a   1.000
_cell.length_b   1.000
_cell.length_c   1.000
_cell.angle_alpha   90.00
_cell.angle_beta   90.00
_cell.angle_gamma   90.00
#
_symmetry.space_group_name_H-M   'P 1'
#
loop_
_entity.id
_entity.type
_entity.pdbx_description
1 polymer ?
#
loop_
_entity_poly.entity_id
_entity_poly.type
_entity_poly.pdbx_seq_one_letter_code
_entity_poly.pdbx_strand_id
1 'polypeptide(L)'
;MRELRFRRLLRNMKDHVILCGYGRIGKEIAEQLLYERVPTLIVELDPVQQLAAEERELKVLLADATLDETLLSAGIEHCRSLVVT
;
A
#
# COMPACT_ATOMS: atom_id res chain seq x y z
N MET A 1 -13.77 -14.67 2.27
CA MET A 1 -13.02 -15.06 1.09
C MET A 1 -12.22 -13.91 0.50
N ARG A 2 -12.73 -12.69 0.55
CA ARG A 2 -11.98 -11.51 0.12
C ARG A 2 -10.66 -11.38 0.86
N GLU A 3 -10.68 -11.62 2.18
CA GLU A 3 -9.49 -11.48 3.00
C GLU A 3 -8.40 -12.48 2.62
N LEU A 4 -8.77 -13.74 2.34
CA LEU A 4 -7.79 -14.76 1.93
C LEU A 4 -7.16 -14.42 0.59
N ARG A 5 -7.96 -13.92 -0.36
CA ARG A 5 -7.44 -13.50 -1.65
C ARG A 5 -6.50 -12.32 -1.51
N PHE A 6 -6.86 -11.35 -0.66
CA PHE A 6 -6.02 -10.18 -0.43
C PHE A 6 -4.69 -10.58 0.20
N ARG A 7 -4.71 -11.45 1.21
CA ARG A 7 -3.49 -11.95 1.83
C ARG A 7 -2.60 -12.66 0.83
N ARG A 8 -3.20 -13.42 -0.08
CA ARG A 8 -2.44 -14.10 -1.13
C ARG A 8 -1.80 -13.10 -2.08
N LEU A 9 -2.54 -12.07 -2.46
CA LEU A 9 -2.02 -10.99 -3.29
C LEU A 9 -0.84 -10.31 -2.62
N LEU A 10 -0.95 -10.01 -1.33
CA LEU A 10 0.13 -9.37 -0.58
C LEU A 10 1.38 -10.24 -0.55
N ARG A 11 1.21 -11.54 -0.31
CA ARG A 11 2.36 -12.45 -0.25
C ARG A 11 3.08 -12.57 -1.58
N ASN A 12 2.37 -12.37 -2.66
CA ASN A 12 2.94 -12.46 -4.00
C ASN A 12 3.48 -11.14 -4.53
N MET A 13 3.25 -10.04 -3.82
CA MET A 13 3.77 -8.75 -4.25
C MET A 13 5.28 -8.69 -4.06
N LYS A 14 5.95 -8.23 -5.10
CA LYS A 14 7.39 -8.01 -5.06
C LYS A 14 7.72 -6.89 -6.04
N ASP A 15 8.87 -6.27 -5.84
CA ASP A 15 9.32 -5.17 -6.69
C ASP A 15 8.30 -4.03 -6.74
N HIS A 16 7.55 -3.88 -5.65
CA HIS A 16 6.49 -2.87 -5.51
C HIS A 16 6.97 -1.74 -4.60
N VAL A 17 6.27 -0.63 -4.67
CA VAL A 17 6.47 0.48 -3.74
C VAL A 17 5.46 0.31 -2.60
N ILE A 18 5.96 0.35 -1.36
CA ILE A 18 5.11 0.44 -0.18
C ILE A 18 5.02 1.91 0.17
N LEU A 19 3.81 2.47 0.10
CA LEU A 19 3.58 3.88 0.39
C LEU A 19 2.79 3.99 1.67
N CYS A 20 3.44 4.50 2.72
CA CYS A 20 2.83 4.66 4.03
C CYS A 20 2.21 6.04 4.14
N GLY A 21 0.89 6.07 4.15
CA GLY A 21 0.12 7.29 4.23
C GLY A 21 -0.56 7.63 2.92
N TYR A 22 -1.83 8.04 3.03
CA TYR A 22 -2.60 8.47 1.87
C TYR A 22 -3.30 9.80 2.13
N GLY A 23 -2.57 10.70 2.81
CA GLY A 23 -2.97 12.09 2.96
C GLY A 23 -2.61 12.87 1.70
N ARG A 24 -2.46 14.19 1.84
CA ARG A 24 -2.22 15.04 0.68
C ARG A 24 -0.99 14.60 -0.12
N ILE A 25 0.14 14.43 0.55
CA ILE A 25 1.39 14.09 -0.12
C ILE A 25 1.34 12.65 -0.64
N GLY A 26 0.81 11.73 0.16
CA GLY A 26 0.67 10.34 -0.27
C GLY A 26 -0.17 10.22 -1.53
N LYS A 27 -1.26 10.98 -1.62
CA LYS A 27 -2.11 10.98 -2.82
C LYS A 27 -1.35 11.44 -4.06
N GLU A 28 -0.54 12.49 -3.92
CA GLU A 28 0.25 13.00 -5.04
C GLU A 28 1.26 11.95 -5.52
N ILE A 29 1.94 11.31 -4.58
CA ILE A 29 2.90 10.28 -4.91
C ILE A 29 2.20 9.09 -5.57
N ALA A 30 1.07 8.67 -5.01
CA ALA A 30 0.31 7.54 -5.54
C ALA A 30 -0.16 7.79 -6.97
N GLU A 31 -0.62 9.01 -7.28
CA GLU A 31 -1.05 9.35 -8.64
C GLU A 31 0.12 9.25 -9.62
N GLN A 32 1.31 9.67 -9.20
CA GLN A 32 2.50 9.55 -10.04
C GLN A 32 2.85 8.08 -10.27
N LEU A 33 2.78 7.27 -9.22
CA LEU A 33 3.06 5.84 -9.34
C LEU A 33 2.05 5.14 -10.26
N LEU A 34 0.77 5.52 -10.17
CA LEU A 34 -0.26 5.01 -11.07
C LEU A 34 0.04 5.39 -12.51
N TYR A 35 0.41 6.63 -12.73
CA TYR A 35 0.73 7.12 -14.07
C TYR A 35 1.88 6.33 -14.69
N GLU A 36 2.88 6.00 -13.88
CA GLU A 36 4.05 5.26 -14.33
C GLU A 36 3.86 3.74 -14.26
N ARG A 37 2.68 3.29 -13.86
CA ARG A 37 2.33 1.87 -13.76
C ARG A 37 3.24 1.08 -12.83
N VAL A 38 3.67 1.72 -11.76
CA VAL A 38 4.48 1.06 -10.74
C VAL A 38 3.57 0.33 -9.77
N PRO A 39 3.77 -0.97 -9.54
CA PRO A 39 2.98 -1.69 -8.53
C PRO A 39 3.13 -1.02 -7.17
N THR A 40 2.01 -0.73 -6.52
CA THR A 40 1.99 0.05 -5.29
C THR A 40 1.06 -0.59 -4.28
N LEU A 41 1.51 -0.63 -3.03
CA LEU A 41 0.68 -1.00 -1.89
C LEU A 41 0.65 0.17 -0.93
N ILE A 42 -0.55 0.67 -0.66
CA ILE A 42 -0.75 1.73 0.34
C ILE A 42 -0.88 1.07 1.70
N VAL A 43 -0.19 1.59 2.70
CA VAL A 43 -0.42 1.24 4.11
C VAL A 43 -1.01 2.46 4.76
N GLU A 44 -2.22 2.35 5.27
CA GLU A 44 -2.97 3.48 5.79
C GLU A 44 -3.78 3.04 6.99
N LEU A 45 -3.84 3.87 8.02
CA LEU A 45 -4.55 3.55 9.26
C LEU A 45 -5.98 4.10 9.27
N ASP A 46 -6.26 5.13 8.48
CA ASP A 46 -7.56 5.80 8.44
C ASP A 46 -8.48 5.13 7.42
N PRO A 47 -9.63 4.56 7.85
CA PRO A 47 -10.56 3.92 6.92
C PRO A 47 -11.11 4.84 5.85
N VAL A 48 -11.19 6.14 6.11
CA VAL A 48 -11.64 7.11 5.09
C VAL A 48 -10.64 7.18 3.96
N GLN A 49 -9.36 7.24 4.30
CA GLN A 49 -8.31 7.28 3.29
C GLN A 49 -8.19 5.94 2.57
N GLN A 50 -8.46 4.84 3.26
CA GLN A 50 -8.51 3.53 2.62
C GLN A 50 -9.53 3.52 1.49
N LEU A 51 -10.74 4.01 1.76
CA LEU A 51 -11.79 4.07 0.74
C LEU A 51 -11.38 4.94 -0.43
N ALA A 52 -10.78 6.09 -0.15
CA ALA A 52 -10.34 7.01 -1.19
C ALA A 52 -9.29 6.35 -2.11
N ALA A 53 -8.37 5.59 -1.53
CA ALA A 53 -7.35 4.90 -2.30
C ALA A 53 -7.95 3.75 -3.12
N GLU A 54 -8.89 3.01 -2.54
CA GLU A 54 -9.55 1.91 -3.24
C GLU A 54 -10.38 2.40 -4.41
N GLU A 55 -10.96 3.60 -4.32
CA GLU A 55 -11.66 4.21 -5.45
C GLU A 55 -10.73 4.48 -6.62
N ARG A 56 -9.44 4.65 -6.34
CA ARG A 56 -8.42 4.80 -7.38
C ARG A 56 -7.85 3.44 -7.83
N GLU A 57 -8.47 2.34 -7.40
CA GLU A 57 -8.04 0.98 -7.70
C GLU A 57 -6.65 0.65 -7.14
N LEU A 58 -6.24 1.34 -6.08
CA LEU A 58 -5.01 1.04 -5.37
C LEU A 58 -5.27 -0.07 -4.34
N LYS A 59 -4.28 -0.91 -4.12
CA LYS A 59 -4.32 -1.90 -3.04
C LYS A 59 -3.99 -1.20 -1.73
N VAL A 60 -4.76 -1.48 -0.69
CA VAL A 60 -4.56 -0.86 0.61
C VAL A 60 -4.53 -1.91 1.70
N LEU A 61 -3.50 -1.83 2.54
CA LEU A 61 -3.45 -2.57 3.80
C LEU A 61 -3.82 -1.60 4.91
N LEU A 62 -4.96 -1.83 5.55
CA LEU A 62 -5.42 -0.99 6.66
C LEU A 62 -4.69 -1.45 7.92
N ALA A 63 -3.62 -0.76 8.26
CA ALA A 63 -2.76 -1.18 9.36
C ALA A 63 -1.83 -0.04 9.77
N ASP A 64 -1.19 -0.24 10.92
CA ASP A 64 -0.25 0.72 11.49
C ASP A 64 1.14 0.48 10.93
N ALA A 65 1.64 1.42 10.12
CA ALA A 65 2.95 1.29 9.48
C ALA A 65 4.12 1.39 10.45
N THR A 66 3.89 1.74 11.72
CA THR A 66 4.96 1.77 12.71
C THR A 66 5.28 0.38 13.27
N LEU A 67 4.46 -0.61 12.96
CA LEU A 67 4.66 -1.98 13.44
C LEU A 67 5.45 -2.80 12.44
N ASP A 68 6.45 -3.52 12.93
CA ASP A 68 7.27 -4.39 12.07
C ASP A 68 6.41 -5.43 11.35
N GLU A 69 5.45 -6.01 12.04
CA GLU A 69 4.58 -7.02 11.44
C GLU A 69 3.76 -6.47 10.27
N THR A 70 3.39 -5.18 10.32
CA THR A 70 2.70 -4.54 9.22
C THR A 70 3.60 -4.48 7.99
N LEU A 71 4.84 -4.05 8.18
CA LEU A 71 5.78 -3.93 7.07
C LEU A 71 6.13 -5.30 6.49
N LEU A 72 6.26 -6.32 7.33
CA LEU A 72 6.48 -7.68 6.86
C LEU A 72 5.29 -8.16 6.03
N SER A 73 4.07 -7.91 6.50
CA SER A 73 2.86 -8.26 5.75
C SER A 73 2.78 -7.51 4.42
N ALA A 74 3.29 -6.29 4.39
CA ALA A 74 3.31 -5.47 3.18
C ALA A 74 4.41 -5.90 2.18
N GLY A 75 5.25 -6.85 2.55
CA GLY A 75 6.29 -7.37 1.66
C GLY A 75 7.55 -6.53 1.63
N ILE A 76 7.93 -5.94 2.76
CA ILE A 76 9.11 -5.07 2.81
C ILE A 76 10.39 -5.79 2.38
N GLU A 77 10.45 -7.11 2.59
CA GLU A 77 11.62 -7.89 2.21
C GLU A 77 11.80 -8.02 0.70
N HIS A 78 10.74 -7.76 -0.05
CA HIS A 78 10.72 -7.94 -1.51
C HIS A 78 10.32 -6.67 -2.25
N CYS A 79 10.14 -5.57 -1.54
CA CYS A 79 9.69 -4.33 -2.16
C CYS A 79 10.83 -3.63 -2.90
N ARG A 80 10.45 -2.78 -3.85
CA ARG A 80 11.38 -1.92 -4.55
C ARG A 80 11.80 -0.73 -3.68
N SER A 81 10.83 -0.18 -2.96
CA SER A 81 11.04 1.03 -2.19
C SER A 81 9.97 1.17 -1.11
N LEU A 82 10.34 1.78 -0.01
CA LEU A 82 9.44 2.16 1.08
C LEU A 82 9.41 3.67 1.15
N VAL A 83 8.22 4.26 1.02
CA VAL A 83 8.03 5.71 1.08
C VAL A 83 7.12 6.02 2.26
N VAL A 84 7.57 6.90 3.13
CA VAL A 84 6.80 7.31 4.32
C VAL A 84 6.43 8.78 4.19
N THR A 85 5.13 9.04 4.31
CA THR A 85 4.61 10.42 4.21
C THR A 85 3.98 10.91 5.50
#